data_67416bfc71d173845efe1ccbe59d1d04
#
_entry.id   67416bfc71d173845efe1ccbe59d1d04
#
_cell.length_a   1.000
_cell.length_b   1.000
_cell.length_c   1.000
_cell.angle_alpha   90.00
_cell.angle_beta   90.00
_cell.angle_gamma   90.00
#
_symmetry.space_group_name_H-M   'P 1'
#
loop_
_entity.id
_entity.type
_entity.pdbx_description
1 polymer ?
#
loop_
_entity_poly.entity_id
_entity_poly.type
_entity_poly.pdbx_seq_one_letter_code
_entity_poly.pdbx_strand_id
1 'polypeptide(L)'
;MHHNGREITVAQLNVHQDNGQFAAVVHAVRQADADLVILQEVDARWYGELESALADQYPWHVHRVGEKNYGMALFSRLPVAGAEAIDLEGLPAIRADIGVGHERVRLVAVHLRAPESAAKLQQRNRQWRKLEALLSDRTIEQCLIGDLNTVPWDRAFGHFCQATGLKGAGGVLAPTWPAWGDFALLPLDHVLVSPGMLVTDQHTFPIPGSDHLGKWAGLCPASMPSATGMGSGGR
;
A
#
# COMPACT_ATOMS: atom_id res chain seq x y z
N MET A 1 -17.34 -13.76 15.91
CA MET A 1 -17.68 -12.35 15.70
C MET A 1 -18.03 -12.18 14.23
N HIS A 2 -19.25 -11.81 13.88
CA HIS A 2 -19.62 -11.59 12.48
C HIS A 2 -19.07 -10.22 12.06
N HIS A 3 -18.07 -10.21 11.17
CA HIS A 3 -17.59 -8.98 10.55
C HIS A 3 -18.59 -8.57 9.47
N ASN A 4 -19.33 -7.48 9.70
CA ASN A 4 -20.32 -6.94 8.74
C ASN A 4 -19.69 -6.05 7.66
N GLY A 5 -18.39 -5.85 7.68
CA GLY A 5 -17.65 -5.08 6.68
C GLY A 5 -17.22 -5.97 5.49
N ARG A 6 -17.28 -5.43 4.27
CA ARG A 6 -16.70 -6.11 3.11
C ARG A 6 -15.19 -6.12 3.23
N GLU A 7 -14.58 -7.29 3.17
CA GLU A 7 -13.14 -7.43 3.03
C GLU A 7 -12.68 -6.82 1.70
N ILE A 8 -11.56 -6.12 1.72
CA ILE A 8 -10.82 -5.69 0.55
C ILE A 8 -9.44 -6.31 0.56
N THR A 9 -8.97 -6.71 -0.59
CA THR A 9 -7.65 -7.33 -0.72
C THR A 9 -6.70 -6.38 -1.45
N VAL A 10 -5.48 -6.28 -0.93
CA VAL A 10 -4.44 -5.42 -1.51
C VAL A 10 -3.20 -6.23 -1.84
N ALA A 11 -2.61 -5.98 -2.99
CA ALA A 11 -1.31 -6.50 -3.37
C ALA A 11 -0.36 -5.35 -3.68
N GLN A 12 0.87 -5.45 -3.19
CA GLN A 12 1.93 -4.49 -3.47
C GLN A 12 3.11 -5.22 -4.11
N LEU A 13 3.64 -4.64 -5.18
CA LEU A 13 4.76 -5.19 -5.94
C LEU A 13 5.75 -4.07 -6.31
N ASN A 14 7.00 -4.16 -5.85
CA ASN A 14 8.09 -3.44 -6.49
C ASN A 14 8.57 -4.29 -7.67
N VAL A 15 8.32 -3.86 -8.91
CA VAL A 15 8.56 -4.68 -10.10
C VAL A 15 10.02 -4.69 -10.55
N HIS A 16 10.86 -3.84 -9.97
CA HIS A 16 12.23 -3.56 -10.41
C HIS A 16 12.24 -3.01 -11.85
N GLN A 17 12.43 -1.71 -12.02
CA GLN A 17 12.25 -1.01 -13.30
C GLN A 17 13.00 -1.65 -14.48
N ASP A 18 14.21 -2.17 -14.23
CA ASP A 18 15.04 -2.80 -15.28
C ASP A 18 14.62 -4.25 -15.59
N ASN A 19 13.66 -4.81 -14.86
CA ASN A 19 13.07 -6.11 -15.13
C ASN A 19 12.27 -6.09 -16.44
N GLY A 20 12.50 -7.06 -17.30
CA GLY A 20 11.81 -7.22 -18.59
C GLY A 20 10.76 -8.34 -18.63
N GLN A 21 10.45 -8.98 -17.49
CA GLN A 21 9.55 -10.14 -17.43
C GLN A 21 8.07 -9.72 -17.31
N PHE A 22 7.60 -8.80 -18.16
CA PHE A 22 6.27 -8.21 -18.10
C PHE A 22 5.14 -9.24 -17.99
N ALA A 23 5.11 -10.21 -18.90
CA ALA A 23 4.05 -11.23 -18.93
C ALA A 23 4.03 -12.09 -17.66
N ALA A 24 5.19 -12.41 -17.10
CA ALA A 24 5.29 -13.19 -15.87
C ALA A 24 4.82 -12.38 -14.64
N VAL A 25 5.16 -11.08 -14.58
CA VAL A 25 4.67 -10.18 -13.52
C VAL A 25 3.16 -9.96 -13.64
N VAL A 26 2.62 -9.75 -14.85
CA VAL A 26 1.16 -9.69 -15.08
C VAL A 26 0.48 -10.98 -14.61
N HIS A 27 1.08 -12.14 -14.88
CA HIS A 27 0.56 -13.40 -14.38
C HIS A 27 0.56 -13.45 -12.84
N ALA A 28 1.64 -12.99 -12.19
CA ALA A 28 1.72 -12.92 -10.72
C ALA A 28 0.65 -11.99 -10.13
N VAL A 29 0.40 -10.82 -10.76
CA VAL A 29 -0.69 -9.91 -10.38
C VAL A 29 -2.06 -10.60 -10.47
N ARG A 30 -2.31 -11.33 -11.55
CA ARG A 30 -3.56 -12.09 -11.71
C ARG A 30 -3.71 -13.21 -10.69
N GLN A 31 -2.62 -13.89 -10.34
CA GLN A 31 -2.62 -14.94 -9.31
C GLN A 31 -2.84 -14.39 -7.90
N ALA A 32 -2.35 -13.19 -7.61
CA ALA A 32 -2.58 -12.51 -6.34
C ALA A 32 -4.08 -12.19 -6.13
N ASP A 33 -4.85 -12.06 -7.21
CA ASP A 33 -6.30 -11.86 -7.24
C ASP A 33 -6.80 -10.78 -6.26
N ALA A 34 -6.03 -9.70 -6.11
CA ALA A 34 -6.34 -8.61 -5.19
C ALA A 34 -7.32 -7.61 -5.79
N ASP A 35 -8.15 -6.99 -4.96
CA ASP A 35 -9.04 -5.89 -5.36
C ASP A 35 -8.27 -4.63 -5.76
N LEU A 36 -7.14 -4.39 -5.08
CA LEU A 36 -6.25 -3.26 -5.31
C LEU A 36 -4.82 -3.76 -5.55
N VAL A 37 -4.18 -3.29 -6.60
CA VAL A 37 -2.79 -3.61 -6.91
C VAL A 37 -1.97 -2.34 -6.98
N ILE A 38 -0.94 -2.26 -6.16
CA ILE A 38 0.00 -1.15 -6.07
C ILE A 38 1.34 -1.61 -6.61
N LEU A 39 1.85 -0.91 -7.64
CA LEU A 39 3.12 -1.26 -8.23
C LEU A 39 4.09 -0.07 -8.11
N GLN A 40 5.32 -0.37 -7.71
CA GLN A 40 6.44 0.57 -7.66
C GLN A 40 7.47 0.25 -8.73
N GLU A 41 8.30 1.24 -9.04
CA GLU A 41 9.31 1.20 -10.12
C GLU A 41 8.71 1.04 -11.52
N VAL A 42 7.52 1.62 -11.71
CA VAL A 42 6.75 1.57 -12.95
C VAL A 42 7.11 2.78 -13.82
N ASP A 43 7.93 2.57 -14.84
CA ASP A 43 8.17 3.55 -15.91
C ASP A 43 7.05 3.52 -16.96
N ALA A 44 7.17 4.33 -18.01
CA ALA A 44 6.15 4.39 -19.07
C ALA A 44 6.02 3.06 -19.84
N ARG A 45 7.12 2.31 -19.99
CA ARG A 45 7.12 1.00 -20.63
C ARG A 45 6.37 -0.02 -19.78
N TRP A 46 6.68 -0.11 -18.49
CA TRP A 46 5.96 -0.95 -17.53
C TRP A 46 4.47 -0.62 -17.51
N TYR A 47 4.15 0.69 -17.44
CA TYR A 47 2.74 1.08 -17.36
C TYR A 47 1.96 0.67 -18.62
N GLY A 48 2.54 0.83 -19.82
CA GLY A 48 1.89 0.40 -21.07
C GLY A 48 1.58 -1.10 -21.12
N GLU A 49 2.51 -1.93 -20.66
CA GLU A 49 2.32 -3.38 -20.59
C GLU A 49 1.26 -3.77 -19.54
N LEU A 50 1.29 -3.15 -18.35
CA LEU A 50 0.33 -3.39 -17.29
C LEU A 50 -1.08 -2.92 -17.69
N GLU A 51 -1.22 -1.72 -18.23
CA GLU A 51 -2.51 -1.16 -18.67
C GLU A 51 -3.14 -2.06 -19.75
N SER A 52 -2.36 -2.41 -20.77
CA SER A 52 -2.82 -3.28 -21.86
C SER A 52 -3.31 -4.65 -21.37
N ALA A 53 -2.68 -5.19 -20.31
CA ALA A 53 -2.98 -6.52 -19.81
C ALA A 53 -4.04 -6.55 -18.70
N LEU A 54 -4.25 -5.46 -17.96
CA LEU A 54 -5.03 -5.47 -16.72
C LEU A 54 -6.26 -4.55 -16.73
N ALA A 55 -6.39 -3.61 -17.70
CA ALA A 55 -7.47 -2.61 -17.70
C ALA A 55 -8.89 -3.22 -17.75
N ASP A 56 -9.04 -4.40 -18.33
CA ASP A 56 -10.31 -5.15 -18.34
C ASP A 56 -10.73 -5.66 -16.97
N GLN A 57 -9.78 -6.02 -16.12
CA GLN A 57 -10.01 -6.51 -14.75
C GLN A 57 -10.01 -5.39 -13.70
N TYR A 58 -9.27 -4.30 -13.99
CA TYR A 58 -9.08 -3.17 -13.10
C TYR A 58 -9.52 -1.88 -13.81
N PRO A 59 -10.83 -1.58 -13.85
CA PRO A 59 -11.37 -0.45 -14.60
C PRO A 59 -10.90 0.92 -14.07
N TRP A 60 -10.39 0.97 -12.84
CA TRP A 60 -9.83 2.17 -12.23
C TRP A 60 -8.34 2.02 -12.10
N HIS A 61 -7.57 2.81 -12.84
CA HIS A 61 -6.12 2.80 -12.74
C HIS A 61 -5.53 4.20 -12.86
N VAL A 62 -4.40 4.39 -12.23
CA VAL A 62 -3.67 5.66 -12.19
C VAL A 62 -2.18 5.37 -12.23
N HIS A 63 -1.45 6.13 -13.04
CA HIS A 63 0.00 6.08 -13.13
C HIS A 63 0.60 7.43 -12.77
N ARG A 64 1.74 7.41 -12.06
CA ARG A 64 2.55 8.58 -11.78
C ARG A 64 4.00 8.30 -12.13
N VAL A 65 4.49 9.07 -13.10
CA VAL A 65 5.91 9.04 -13.48
C VAL A 65 6.73 9.57 -12.31
N GLY A 66 7.77 8.86 -11.95
CA GLY A 66 8.76 9.26 -10.96
C GLY A 66 10.11 9.52 -11.61
N GLU A 67 11.01 10.15 -10.83
CA GLU A 67 12.41 10.23 -11.21
C GLU A 67 13.01 8.82 -11.15
N LYS A 68 13.63 8.35 -12.25
CA LYS A 68 14.24 7.02 -12.33
C LYS A 68 13.24 5.92 -11.89
N ASN A 69 13.65 5.08 -10.95
CA ASN A 69 12.89 3.96 -10.40
C ASN A 69 11.80 4.32 -9.36
N TYR A 70 11.31 5.57 -9.34
CA TYR A 70 10.27 5.99 -8.40
C TYR A 70 8.88 6.17 -9.03
N GLY A 71 8.67 5.70 -10.25
CA GLY A 71 7.34 5.67 -10.86
C GLY A 71 6.41 4.68 -10.14
N MET A 72 5.12 4.96 -10.15
CA MET A 72 4.11 4.18 -9.43
C MET A 72 2.84 4.00 -10.25
N ALA A 73 2.15 2.89 -10.05
CA ALA A 73 0.80 2.65 -10.57
C ALA A 73 -0.10 2.05 -9.51
N LEU A 74 -1.38 2.42 -9.58
CA LEU A 74 -2.48 1.82 -8.82
C LEU A 74 -3.49 1.26 -9.82
N PHE A 75 -3.89 0.03 -9.64
CA PHE A 75 -4.98 -0.63 -10.33
C PHE A 75 -6.03 -1.05 -9.33
N SER A 76 -7.32 -0.79 -9.60
CA SER A 76 -8.43 -1.07 -8.69
C SER A 76 -9.63 -1.69 -9.41
N ARG A 77 -10.17 -2.76 -8.85
CA ARG A 77 -11.49 -3.31 -9.20
C ARG A 77 -12.62 -2.53 -8.54
N LEU A 78 -12.29 -1.82 -7.44
CA LEU A 78 -13.26 -1.07 -6.64
C LEU A 78 -13.36 0.37 -7.14
N PRO A 79 -14.52 1.02 -6.96
CA PRO A 79 -14.69 2.42 -7.32
C PRO A 79 -13.68 3.31 -6.59
N VAL A 80 -13.00 4.17 -7.35
CA VAL A 80 -12.10 5.19 -6.84
C VAL A 80 -12.82 6.54 -6.89
N ALA A 81 -13.17 7.07 -5.74
CA ALA A 81 -13.91 8.34 -5.64
C ALA A 81 -13.04 9.57 -5.95
N GLY A 82 -11.74 9.44 -5.86
CA GLY A 82 -10.76 10.43 -6.21
C GLY A 82 -9.35 9.86 -6.10
N ALA A 83 -8.49 10.18 -7.06
CA ALA A 83 -7.07 9.83 -7.01
C ALA A 83 -6.24 11.06 -7.33
N GLU A 84 -5.29 11.37 -6.47
CA GLU A 84 -4.38 12.50 -6.66
C GLU A 84 -2.91 12.07 -6.52
N ALA A 85 -2.06 12.76 -7.26
CA ALA A 85 -0.63 12.67 -7.06
C ALA A 85 -0.22 13.58 -5.90
N ILE A 86 0.54 13.03 -4.97
CA ILE A 86 1.17 13.76 -3.87
C ILE A 86 2.65 13.87 -4.18
N ASP A 87 3.21 15.06 -4.06
CA ASP A 87 4.66 15.24 -4.06
C ASP A 87 5.23 14.94 -2.66
N LEU A 88 5.99 13.89 -2.54
CA LEU A 88 6.76 13.54 -1.35
C LEU A 88 8.24 13.88 -1.55
N GLU A 89 8.60 15.17 -1.39
CA GLU A 89 9.97 15.64 -1.51
C GLU A 89 10.59 15.32 -2.88
N GLY A 90 9.85 15.58 -3.97
CA GLY A 90 10.26 15.33 -5.34
C GLY A 90 10.00 13.89 -5.83
N LEU A 91 9.43 13.02 -5.01
CA LEU A 91 8.98 11.69 -5.42
C LEU A 91 7.46 11.58 -5.41
N PRO A 92 6.86 10.86 -6.36
CA PRO A 92 5.42 10.70 -6.40
C PRO A 92 4.92 9.76 -5.30
N ALA A 93 3.72 10.07 -4.81
CA ALA A 93 2.86 9.14 -4.10
C ALA A 93 1.45 9.25 -4.69
N ILE A 94 0.63 8.24 -4.46
CA ILE A 94 -0.77 8.21 -4.91
C ILE A 94 -1.65 8.17 -3.67
N ARG A 95 -2.54 9.16 -3.51
CA ARG A 95 -3.65 9.11 -2.56
C ARG A 95 -4.92 8.81 -3.32
N ALA A 96 -5.67 7.81 -2.87
CA ALA A 96 -6.94 7.43 -3.47
C ALA A 96 -7.97 7.10 -2.39
N ASP A 97 -9.19 7.60 -2.53
CA ASP A 97 -10.30 7.22 -1.66
C ASP A 97 -11.09 6.10 -2.35
N ILE A 98 -11.04 4.90 -1.76
CA ILE A 98 -11.59 3.66 -2.31
C ILE A 98 -12.98 3.41 -1.71
N GLY A 99 -13.97 3.17 -2.56
CA GLY A 99 -15.32 2.81 -2.14
C GLY A 99 -15.40 1.35 -1.69
N VAL A 100 -15.83 1.11 -0.45
CA VAL A 100 -15.98 -0.23 0.15
C VAL A 100 -17.40 -0.37 0.69
N GLY A 101 -18.32 -0.81 -0.14
CA GLY A 101 -19.75 -0.80 0.20
C GLY A 101 -20.26 0.62 0.41
N HIS A 102 -20.70 0.94 1.63
CA HIS A 102 -21.15 2.29 2.02
C HIS A 102 -20.04 3.13 2.67
N GLU A 103 -18.87 2.56 2.88
CA GLU A 103 -17.72 3.19 3.52
C GLU A 103 -16.66 3.62 2.50
N ARG A 104 -15.71 4.41 2.95
CA ARG A 104 -14.52 4.76 2.18
C ARG A 104 -13.28 4.47 2.99
N VAL A 105 -12.26 3.94 2.31
CA VAL A 105 -10.93 3.75 2.85
C VAL A 105 -9.96 4.61 2.05
N ARG A 106 -9.18 5.42 2.72
CA ARG A 106 -8.11 6.20 2.11
C ARG A 106 -6.87 5.32 1.95
N LEU A 107 -6.51 5.06 0.71
CA LEU A 107 -5.25 4.43 0.35
C LEU A 107 -4.18 5.50 0.09
N VAL A 108 -3.01 5.35 0.68
CA VAL A 108 -1.81 6.13 0.35
C VAL A 108 -0.72 5.16 -0.09
N ALA A 109 -0.42 5.15 -1.38
CA ALA A 109 0.63 4.32 -1.97
C ALA A 109 1.91 5.15 -2.09
N VAL A 110 3.04 4.59 -1.65
CA VAL A 110 4.32 5.28 -1.58
C VAL A 110 5.48 4.41 -2.01
N HIS A 111 6.55 5.07 -2.49
CA HIS A 111 7.88 4.50 -2.59
C HIS A 111 8.85 5.51 -2.00
N LEU A 112 9.30 5.29 -0.76
CA LEU A 112 10.16 6.25 -0.07
C LEU A 112 11.60 6.16 -0.56
N ARG A 113 12.35 7.25 -0.40
CA ARG A 113 13.76 7.32 -0.80
C ARG A 113 14.60 6.30 -0.04
N ALA A 114 15.32 5.46 -0.77
CA ALA A 114 16.32 4.55 -0.20
C ALA A 114 17.44 5.36 0.49
N PRO A 115 17.80 5.07 1.76
CA PRO A 115 18.72 5.88 2.56
C PRO A 115 20.20 5.57 2.30
N GLU A 116 20.61 5.53 1.04
CA GLU A 116 21.96 5.15 0.59
C GLU A 116 23.04 6.19 0.88
N SER A 117 22.63 7.40 1.30
CA SER A 117 23.54 8.49 1.71
C SER A 117 22.87 9.37 2.77
N ALA A 118 23.66 10.19 3.46
CA ALA A 118 23.14 11.14 4.46
C ALA A 118 22.09 12.10 3.86
N ALA A 119 22.28 12.57 2.63
CA ALA A 119 21.31 13.44 1.95
C ALA A 119 20.00 12.70 1.63
N LYS A 120 20.08 11.45 1.13
CA LYS A 120 18.91 10.61 0.85
C LYS A 120 18.18 10.23 2.14
N LEU A 121 18.89 9.91 3.21
CA LEU A 121 18.31 9.68 4.53
C LEU A 121 17.55 10.93 5.04
N GLN A 122 18.11 12.13 4.90
CA GLN A 122 17.42 13.36 5.27
C GLN A 122 16.17 13.59 4.42
N GLN A 123 16.21 13.29 3.11
CA GLN A 123 15.04 13.38 2.23
C GLN A 123 13.95 12.38 2.71
N ARG A 124 14.29 11.12 2.98
CA ARG A 124 13.35 10.14 3.55
C ARG A 124 12.74 10.63 4.86
N ASN A 125 13.53 11.22 5.74
CA ASN A 125 13.03 11.77 7.00
C ASN A 125 12.07 12.96 6.81
N ARG A 126 12.24 13.78 5.74
CA ARG A 126 11.25 14.80 5.37
C ARG A 126 9.97 14.17 4.79
N GLN A 127 10.10 13.09 4.01
CA GLN A 127 8.95 12.33 3.51
C GLN A 127 8.08 11.79 4.65
N TRP A 128 8.69 11.25 5.72
CA TRP A 128 7.96 10.81 6.91
C TRP A 128 7.11 11.93 7.51
N ARG A 129 7.65 13.14 7.68
CA ARG A 129 6.89 14.29 8.21
C ARG A 129 5.73 14.72 7.30
N LYS A 130 5.93 14.67 5.98
CA LYS A 130 4.83 14.92 5.03
C LYS A 130 3.73 13.86 5.13
N LEU A 131 4.10 12.60 5.27
CA LEU A 131 3.15 11.51 5.46
C LEU A 131 2.38 11.63 6.79
N GLU A 132 3.03 12.01 7.87
CA GLU A 132 2.36 12.29 9.15
C GLU A 132 1.27 13.36 8.99
N ALA A 133 1.58 14.45 8.29
CA ALA A 133 0.61 15.50 8.02
C ALA A 133 -0.52 15.02 7.10
N LEU A 134 -0.22 14.25 6.05
CA LEU A 134 -1.20 13.70 5.11
C LEU A 134 -2.17 12.72 5.77
N LEU A 135 -1.68 11.94 6.74
CA LEU A 135 -2.42 10.88 7.44
C LEU A 135 -2.96 11.34 8.81
N SER A 136 -2.99 12.65 9.06
CA SER A 136 -3.50 13.23 10.33
C SER A 136 -5.02 13.17 10.49
N ASP A 137 -5.77 13.09 9.38
CA ASP A 137 -7.23 12.96 9.40
C ASP A 137 -7.62 11.55 9.84
N ARG A 138 -8.16 11.43 11.06
CA ARG A 138 -8.59 10.17 11.67
C ARG A 138 -10.08 9.90 11.54
N THR A 139 -10.78 10.69 10.74
CA THR A 139 -12.23 10.53 10.50
C THR A 139 -12.54 9.50 9.42
N ILE A 140 -11.51 9.08 8.67
CA ILE A 140 -11.59 8.07 7.62
C ILE A 140 -10.57 6.97 7.90
N GLU A 141 -10.95 5.72 7.67
CA GLU A 141 -10.01 4.60 7.74
C GLU A 141 -8.95 4.71 6.65
N GLN A 142 -7.71 4.37 7.01
CA GLN A 142 -6.55 4.63 6.17
C GLN A 142 -5.67 3.39 6.03
N CYS A 143 -5.09 3.23 4.85
CA CYS A 143 -4.07 2.24 4.55
C CYS A 143 -2.88 2.93 3.87
N LEU A 144 -1.69 2.88 4.48
CA LEU A 144 -0.43 3.24 3.85
C LEU A 144 0.25 1.96 3.36
N ILE A 145 0.62 1.92 2.09
CA ILE A 145 1.17 0.72 1.46
C ILE A 145 2.32 1.07 0.51
N GLY A 146 3.35 0.23 0.50
CA GLY A 146 4.45 0.34 -0.47
C GLY A 146 5.81 0.00 0.10
N ASP A 147 6.83 0.22 -0.73
CA ASP A 147 8.23 0.15 -0.33
C ASP A 147 8.59 1.41 0.47
N LEU A 148 8.71 1.24 1.78
CA LEU A 148 9.07 2.32 2.70
C LEU A 148 10.59 2.47 2.85
N ASN A 149 11.38 1.61 2.20
CA ASN A 149 12.83 1.59 2.32
C ASN A 149 13.31 1.70 3.79
N THR A 150 12.57 1.02 4.68
CA THR A 150 12.80 1.06 6.12
C THR A 150 12.34 -0.24 6.78
N VAL A 151 13.00 -0.59 7.86
CA VAL A 151 12.66 -1.76 8.67
C VAL A 151 11.82 -1.37 9.90
N PRO A 152 10.99 -2.25 10.47
CA PRO A 152 10.11 -1.92 11.61
C PRO A 152 10.84 -1.48 12.88
N TRP A 153 12.11 -1.83 13.03
CA TRP A 153 12.95 -1.42 14.16
C TRP A 153 13.71 -0.10 13.94
N ASP A 154 13.50 0.58 12.78
CA ASP A 154 13.99 1.94 12.55
C ASP A 154 13.24 2.92 13.47
N ARG A 155 13.97 3.82 14.13
CA ARG A 155 13.39 4.79 15.06
C ARG A 155 12.40 5.75 14.37
N ALA A 156 12.67 6.14 13.11
CA ALA A 156 11.77 7.00 12.35
C ALA A 156 10.44 6.29 12.03
N PHE A 157 10.50 5.00 11.70
CA PHE A 157 9.30 4.18 11.50
C PHE A 157 8.47 4.05 12.79
N GLY A 158 9.11 3.76 13.92
CA GLY A 158 8.43 3.68 15.22
C GLY A 158 7.77 5.00 15.62
N HIS A 159 8.47 6.14 15.42
CA HIS A 159 7.93 7.47 15.65
C HIS A 159 6.71 7.76 14.75
N PHE A 160 6.82 7.45 13.47
CA PHE A 160 5.73 7.63 12.50
C PHE A 160 4.48 6.83 12.88
N CYS A 161 4.63 5.54 13.23
CA CYS A 161 3.52 4.71 13.68
C CYS A 161 2.85 5.26 14.95
N GLN A 162 3.65 5.78 15.89
CA GLN A 162 3.13 6.42 17.11
C GLN A 162 2.37 7.72 16.78
N ALA A 163 2.91 8.57 15.91
CA ALA A 163 2.31 9.86 15.54
C ALA A 163 1.00 9.68 14.75
N THR A 164 0.95 8.74 13.81
CA THR A 164 -0.21 8.50 12.96
C THR A 164 -1.23 7.53 13.58
N GLY A 165 -0.82 6.69 14.52
CA GLY A 165 -1.62 5.59 15.05
C GLY A 165 -1.71 4.39 14.11
N LEU A 166 -1.09 4.44 12.93
CA LEU A 166 -1.08 3.31 12.00
C LEU A 166 -0.32 2.12 12.59
N LYS A 167 -0.77 0.92 12.27
CA LYS A 167 -0.17 -0.34 12.71
C LYS A 167 0.16 -1.21 11.50
N GLY A 168 1.28 -1.92 11.59
CA GLY A 168 1.63 -2.93 10.59
C GLY A 168 0.56 -4.00 10.51
N ALA A 169 0.26 -4.43 9.31
CA ALA A 169 -0.62 -5.55 9.05
C ALA A 169 -0.03 -6.81 9.69
N GLY A 170 -0.60 -7.24 10.82
CA GLY A 170 -0.24 -8.45 11.56
C GLY A 170 1.22 -8.48 12.07
N GLY A 171 1.46 -8.72 13.32
CA GLY A 171 2.75 -8.66 14.02
C GLY A 171 3.88 -9.59 13.53
N VAL A 172 3.83 -10.08 12.29
CA VAL A 172 4.85 -10.94 11.69
C VAL A 172 5.74 -10.09 10.79
N LEU A 173 7.03 -10.10 11.08
CA LEU A 173 8.06 -9.59 10.17
C LEU A 173 8.06 -10.48 8.91
N ALA A 174 7.53 -9.95 7.81
CA ALA A 174 7.57 -10.62 6.50
C ALA A 174 8.65 -9.95 5.64
N PRO A 175 9.86 -10.52 5.57
CA PRO A 175 10.92 -10.00 4.72
C PRO A 175 10.51 -9.95 3.26
N THR A 176 10.96 -8.89 2.56
CA THR A 176 10.63 -8.69 1.16
C THR A 176 11.85 -8.39 0.29
N TRP A 177 12.98 -7.97 0.89
CA TRP A 177 14.18 -7.57 0.14
C TRP A 177 15.48 -7.98 0.87
N PRO A 178 16.61 -8.24 0.17
CA PRO A 178 16.61 -8.69 -1.21
C PRO A 178 16.03 -10.09 -1.32
N ALA A 179 15.33 -10.36 -2.41
CA ALA A 179 14.65 -11.62 -2.63
C ALA A 179 15.52 -12.60 -3.45
N TRP A 180 15.52 -13.87 -3.03
CA TRP A 180 16.10 -15.01 -3.75
C TRP A 180 15.06 -16.13 -3.78
N GLY A 181 14.30 -16.25 -4.86
CA GLY A 181 13.16 -17.14 -4.92
C GLY A 181 12.09 -16.70 -3.91
N ASP A 182 11.70 -17.60 -3.00
CA ASP A 182 10.70 -17.33 -1.96
C ASP A 182 11.30 -16.77 -0.65
N PHE A 183 12.61 -16.52 -0.62
CA PHE A 183 13.33 -16.06 0.56
C PHE A 183 13.76 -14.61 0.44
N ALA A 184 13.64 -13.84 1.51
CA ALA A 184 14.16 -12.48 1.62
C ALA A 184 14.68 -12.19 3.03
N LEU A 185 15.40 -11.08 3.23
CA LEU A 185 16.08 -10.77 4.49
C LEU A 185 15.42 -9.65 5.27
N LEU A 186 15.06 -8.54 4.61
CA LEU A 186 14.59 -7.32 5.26
C LEU A 186 13.14 -7.01 4.87
N PRO A 187 12.28 -6.65 5.81
CA PRO A 187 10.93 -6.20 5.54
C PRO A 187 10.93 -4.70 5.19
N LEU A 188 11.11 -4.38 3.90
CA LEU A 188 11.09 -3.00 3.40
C LEU A 188 9.73 -2.56 2.88
N ASP A 189 8.91 -3.53 2.45
CA ASP A 189 7.57 -3.33 1.95
C ASP A 189 6.55 -3.51 3.06
N HIS A 190 5.66 -2.53 3.22
CA HIS A 190 4.74 -2.49 4.35
C HIS A 190 3.30 -2.23 3.92
N VAL A 191 2.38 -2.81 4.70
CA VAL A 191 0.96 -2.45 4.74
C VAL A 191 0.68 -1.97 6.15
N LEU A 192 0.37 -0.69 6.31
CA LEU A 192 0.03 -0.09 7.60
C LEU A 192 -1.42 0.38 7.56
N VAL A 193 -2.18 0.06 8.58
CA VAL A 193 -3.61 0.37 8.64
C VAL A 193 -3.97 1.16 9.89
N SER A 194 -5.00 1.96 9.81
CA SER A 194 -5.57 2.68 10.96
C SER A 194 -6.18 1.71 11.98
N PRO A 195 -6.32 2.13 13.26
CA PRO A 195 -6.82 1.26 14.32
C PRO A 195 -8.20 0.65 14.10
N GLY A 196 -9.05 1.30 13.29
CA GLY A 196 -10.38 0.82 12.93
C GLY A 196 -10.38 -0.19 11.77
N MET A 197 -9.21 -0.61 11.29
CA MET A 197 -9.10 -1.67 10.29
C MET A 197 -8.51 -2.94 10.89
N LEU A 198 -9.05 -4.08 10.50
CA LEU A 198 -8.52 -5.41 10.80
C LEU A 198 -7.76 -5.94 9.60
N VAL A 199 -6.65 -6.58 9.85
CA VAL A 199 -5.96 -7.40 8.87
C VAL A 199 -6.39 -8.84 9.08
N THR A 200 -7.03 -9.41 8.08
CA THR A 200 -7.63 -10.75 8.14
C THR A 200 -6.61 -11.82 7.78
N ASP A 201 -5.75 -11.53 6.81
CA ASP A 201 -4.66 -12.39 6.36
C ASP A 201 -3.54 -11.55 5.73
N GLN A 202 -2.32 -12.11 5.66
CA GLN A 202 -1.22 -11.53 4.90
C GLN A 202 -0.17 -12.58 4.55
N HIS A 203 0.45 -12.43 3.39
CA HIS A 203 1.58 -13.25 2.96
C HIS A 203 2.46 -12.50 1.95
N THR A 204 3.62 -13.06 1.68
CA THR A 204 4.50 -12.62 0.60
C THR A 204 4.47 -13.63 -0.54
N PHE A 205 4.78 -13.17 -1.76
CA PHE A 205 4.82 -14.03 -2.94
C PHE A 205 5.93 -13.58 -3.90
N PRO A 206 6.49 -14.49 -4.72
CA PRO A 206 7.53 -14.14 -5.67
C PRO A 206 7.05 -13.18 -6.75
N ILE A 207 7.90 -12.19 -7.10
CA ILE A 207 7.71 -11.35 -8.27
C ILE A 207 8.77 -11.75 -9.31
N PRO A 208 8.39 -12.34 -10.45
CA PRO A 208 9.35 -12.79 -11.45
C PRO A 208 10.28 -11.65 -11.92
N GLY A 209 11.59 -11.85 -11.78
CA GLY A 209 12.62 -10.90 -12.20
C GLY A 209 12.83 -9.70 -11.29
N SER A 210 12.10 -9.57 -10.19
CA SER A 210 12.33 -8.54 -9.17
C SER A 210 13.28 -9.03 -8.09
N ASP A 211 13.98 -8.10 -7.45
CA ASP A 211 14.73 -8.32 -6.21
C ASP A 211 13.87 -8.09 -4.95
N HIS A 212 12.55 -7.89 -5.10
CA HIS A 212 11.56 -7.86 -4.03
C HIS A 212 10.60 -9.05 -4.11
N LEU A 213 10.07 -9.46 -2.96
CA LEU A 213 8.82 -10.23 -2.87
C LEU A 213 7.63 -9.27 -2.88
N GLY A 214 6.55 -9.67 -3.52
CA GLY A 214 5.26 -9.01 -3.40
C GLY A 214 4.66 -9.23 -2.02
N LYS A 215 3.80 -8.33 -1.61
CA LYS A 215 3.05 -8.41 -0.35
C LYS A 215 1.56 -8.35 -0.62
N TRP A 216 0.84 -9.30 -0.06
CA TRP A 216 -0.60 -9.38 -0.12
C TRP A 216 -1.21 -9.23 1.28
N ALA A 217 -2.35 -8.55 1.41
CA ALA A 217 -3.10 -8.46 2.66
C ALA A 217 -4.61 -8.36 2.41
N GLY A 218 -5.37 -9.07 3.24
CA GLY A 218 -6.80 -8.88 3.41
C GLY A 218 -7.09 -7.84 4.50
N LEU A 219 -7.92 -6.87 4.20
CA LEU A 219 -8.25 -5.75 5.06
C LEU A 219 -9.75 -5.62 5.23
N CYS A 220 -10.23 -5.46 6.46
CA CYS A 220 -11.64 -5.27 6.76
C CYS A 220 -11.81 -4.08 7.70
N PRO A 221 -12.63 -3.05 7.35
CA PRO A 221 -13.03 -2.05 8.33
C PRO A 221 -13.70 -2.73 9.53
N ALA A 222 -13.22 -2.45 10.73
CA ALA A 222 -13.88 -2.93 11.94
C ALA A 222 -15.21 -2.16 12.04
N SER A 223 -16.33 -2.85 11.86
CA SER A 223 -17.66 -2.24 12.05
C SER A 223 -17.70 -1.58 13.42
N MET A 224 -17.86 -0.25 13.46
CA MET A 224 -18.19 0.45 14.69
C MET A 224 -19.49 -0.17 15.24
N PRO A 225 -19.56 -0.50 16.54
CA PRO A 225 -20.81 -0.92 17.12
C PRO A 225 -21.85 0.20 16.84
N SER A 226 -22.93 -0.13 16.15
CA SER A 226 -24.01 0.79 15.88
C SER A 226 -24.45 1.41 17.21
N ALA A 227 -24.44 2.72 17.31
CA ALA A 227 -24.94 3.49 18.46
C ALA A 227 -26.48 3.41 18.51
N THR A 228 -27.04 2.19 18.52
CA THR A 228 -28.45 1.91 18.71
C THR A 228 -28.63 1.22 20.05
N GLY A 229 -28.86 2.00 21.12
CA GLY A 229 -29.19 1.43 22.42
C GLY A 229 -29.19 2.40 23.58
N MET A 230 -29.42 3.72 23.38
CA MET A 230 -29.99 4.51 24.45
C MET A 230 -31.51 4.39 24.35
N GLY A 231 -32.01 3.24 24.79
CA GLY A 231 -33.41 3.02 25.05
C GLY A 231 -33.88 4.01 26.12
N SER A 232 -34.82 4.86 25.76
CA SER A 232 -35.67 5.61 26.67
C SER A 232 -36.34 4.65 27.63
N GLY A 233 -35.78 4.46 28.82
CA GLY A 233 -36.46 3.88 30.00
C GLY A 233 -37.10 5.02 30.77
N GLY A 234 -38.25 5.45 30.36
CA GLY A 234 -39.11 6.23 31.22
C GLY A 234 -39.82 5.33 32.25
N ARG A 235 -39.73 5.67 33.49
CA ARG A 235 -40.77 5.85 34.53
C ARG A 235 -40.07 5.93 35.88
#